data_171c4b6dc3f08d17ff181898226a7752
#
_entry.id   171c4b6dc3f08d17ff181898226a7752
#
_cell.length_a   1.000
_cell.length_b   1.000
_cell.length_c   1.000
_cell.angle_alpha   90.00
_cell.angle_beta   90.00
_cell.angle_gamma   90.00
#
_symmetry.space_group_name_H-M   'P 1'
#
loop_
_entity.id
_entity.type
_entity.pdbx_description
1 polymer ?
#
loop_
_entity_poly.entity_id
_entity_poly.type
_entity_poly.pdbx_seq_one_letter_code
_entity_poly.pdbx_strand_id
1 'polypeptide(L)'
;MSPGYIPFHPNPSKPKYKPPAGAVDAHCHVFGPEAKFSYAPERKYTPCDAPKEKLFALRDFLGLDKNVIVQASCHSKDNRAMVDALDAANGKAKGVAFVGEEVTDDELNWMDQAGVRGVRFNFLKRLVDFTPRDVLARIAARVQKLGWHIVVYFEMPDLPELEDFFTSLPTAVVVDHMGTPDVKKGVDHPENQRFHKLMDAHKNFWVKVTCPERMSIAGPPYDDVAPFGRALVEHFPDRVIWGTDWPHPNVKKEAPDDGLLVDYIPKVAPTAALQQALLVDNPMRLYWS
;
A
#
# COMPACT_ATOMS: atom_id res chain seq x y z
N MET A 1 -5.26 21.54 -7.16
CA MET A 1 -4.41 21.09 -6.02
C MET A 1 -4.82 21.79 -4.74
N SER A 2 -4.92 21.06 -3.63
CA SER A 2 -5.16 21.67 -2.31
C SER A 2 -3.99 22.55 -1.88
N PRO A 3 -4.22 23.67 -1.14
CA PRO A 3 -3.14 24.43 -0.54
C PRO A 3 -2.25 23.54 0.34
N GLY A 4 -0.94 23.64 0.16
CA GLY A 4 0.04 22.85 0.91
C GLY A 4 0.20 21.40 0.45
N TYR A 5 -0.49 20.95 -0.59
CA TYR A 5 -0.21 19.65 -1.21
C TYR A 5 1.18 19.66 -1.85
N ILE A 6 1.97 18.65 -1.54
CA ILE A 6 3.33 18.49 -2.07
C ILE A 6 3.27 17.48 -3.22
N PRO A 7 3.60 17.88 -4.46
CA PRO A 7 3.70 16.95 -5.58
C PRO A 7 4.83 15.92 -5.37
N PHE A 8 4.78 14.80 -6.09
CA PHE A 8 5.88 13.82 -6.10
C PHE A 8 7.19 14.44 -6.60
N HIS A 9 8.32 13.82 -6.24
CA HIS A 9 9.64 14.29 -6.63
C HIS A 9 9.80 14.25 -8.16
N PRO A 10 10.10 15.39 -8.83
CA PRO A 10 10.11 15.44 -10.30
C PRO A 10 11.28 14.69 -10.93
N ASN A 11 12.40 14.54 -10.20
CA ASN A 11 13.65 13.95 -10.68
C ASN A 11 14.28 13.08 -9.58
N PRO A 12 13.73 11.90 -9.28
CA PRO A 12 14.29 11.02 -8.26
C PRO A 12 15.71 10.58 -8.63
N SER A 13 16.52 10.33 -7.63
CA SER A 13 17.88 9.84 -7.83
C SER A 13 17.88 8.41 -8.37
N LYS A 14 18.93 8.05 -9.13
CA LYS A 14 19.10 6.66 -9.56
C LYS A 14 19.45 5.80 -8.34
N PRO A 15 18.70 4.71 -8.07
CA PRO A 15 19.02 3.82 -6.97
C PRO A 15 20.43 3.22 -7.11
N LYS A 16 21.12 3.07 -5.99
CA LYS A 16 22.38 2.32 -5.89
C LYS A 16 22.12 0.82 -5.77
N TYR A 17 21.06 0.47 -5.03
CA TYR A 17 20.59 -0.90 -4.93
C TYR A 17 19.88 -1.31 -6.22
N LYS A 18 20.16 -2.53 -6.68
CA LYS A 18 19.52 -3.12 -7.85
C LYS A 18 18.54 -4.19 -7.40
N PRO A 19 17.24 -3.98 -7.54
CA PRO A 19 16.24 -5.00 -7.23
C PRO A 19 16.41 -6.27 -8.06
N PRO A 20 16.03 -7.45 -7.54
CA PRO A 20 16.04 -8.69 -8.30
C PRO A 20 15.06 -8.62 -9.49
N ALA A 21 15.32 -9.43 -10.52
CA ALA A 21 14.39 -9.54 -11.66
C ALA A 21 13.00 -10.01 -11.19
N GLY A 22 11.95 -9.42 -11.74
CA GLY A 22 10.58 -9.68 -11.32
C GLY A 22 10.10 -8.85 -10.13
N ALA A 23 10.92 -7.94 -9.60
CA ALA A 23 10.58 -7.12 -8.44
C ALA A 23 9.29 -6.31 -8.64
N VAL A 24 8.48 -6.26 -7.59
CA VAL A 24 7.17 -5.63 -7.56
C VAL A 24 7.18 -4.43 -6.62
N ASP A 25 6.73 -3.28 -7.10
CA ASP A 25 6.23 -2.21 -6.25
C ASP A 25 4.82 -2.58 -5.79
N ALA A 26 4.67 -3.12 -4.58
CA ALA A 26 3.40 -3.64 -4.10
C ALA A 26 2.51 -2.58 -3.41
N HIS A 27 2.84 -1.29 -3.55
CA HIS A 27 1.97 -0.20 -3.13
C HIS A 27 2.34 1.10 -3.85
N CYS A 28 1.54 1.48 -4.82
CA CYS A 28 1.59 2.78 -5.49
C CYS A 28 0.18 3.22 -5.87
N HIS A 29 0.05 4.43 -6.39
CA HIS A 29 -1.24 5.00 -6.80
C HIS A 29 -1.16 5.62 -8.19
N VAL A 30 -2.34 5.86 -8.78
CA VAL A 30 -2.51 6.77 -9.92
C VAL A 30 -3.52 7.85 -9.54
N PHE A 31 -3.25 9.10 -9.92
CA PHE A 31 -4.15 10.23 -9.73
C PHE A 31 -4.47 10.86 -11.06
N GLY A 32 -5.73 10.88 -11.42
CA GLY A 32 -6.21 11.50 -12.65
C GLY A 32 -5.71 10.80 -13.95
N PRO A 33 -5.50 11.57 -15.02
CA PRO A 33 -5.66 13.03 -15.07
C PRO A 33 -7.10 13.47 -14.80
N GLU A 34 -7.27 14.58 -14.04
CA GLU A 34 -8.59 15.07 -13.63
C GLU A 34 -9.54 15.29 -14.81
N ALA A 35 -9.01 15.69 -15.96
CA ALA A 35 -9.79 15.89 -17.17
C ALA A 35 -10.45 14.61 -17.71
N LYS A 36 -9.91 13.42 -17.39
CA LYS A 36 -10.44 12.11 -17.81
C LYS A 36 -11.10 11.37 -16.65
N PHE A 37 -10.53 11.45 -15.46
CA PHE A 37 -10.99 10.77 -14.26
C PHE A 37 -11.13 11.80 -13.14
N SER A 38 -12.36 12.28 -12.95
CA SER A 38 -12.68 13.31 -11.95
C SER A 38 -12.32 12.86 -10.55
N TYR A 39 -11.83 13.79 -9.73
CA TYR A 39 -11.68 13.54 -8.31
C TYR A 39 -13.03 13.61 -7.60
N ALA A 40 -13.21 12.78 -6.58
CA ALA A 40 -14.45 12.68 -5.83
C ALA A 40 -14.83 14.03 -5.16
N PRO A 41 -16.10 14.42 -5.16
CA PRO A 41 -16.54 15.68 -4.51
C PRO A 41 -16.22 15.70 -3.01
N GLU A 42 -16.36 14.55 -2.33
CA GLU A 42 -16.15 14.37 -0.88
C GLU A 42 -14.67 14.19 -0.49
N ARG A 43 -13.74 14.25 -1.43
CA ARG A 43 -12.30 14.07 -1.16
C ARG A 43 -11.79 15.03 -0.09
N LYS A 44 -10.89 14.54 0.75
CA LYS A 44 -10.27 15.35 1.82
C LYS A 44 -9.06 16.18 1.33
N TYR A 45 -8.55 15.89 0.14
CA TYR A 45 -7.47 16.63 -0.53
C TYR A 45 -7.61 16.53 -2.05
N THR A 46 -7.12 17.55 -2.75
CA THR A 46 -6.99 17.54 -4.21
C THR A 46 -5.50 17.40 -4.57
N PRO A 47 -5.07 16.27 -5.15
CA PRO A 47 -3.67 16.06 -5.52
C PRO A 47 -3.29 16.81 -6.80
N CYS A 48 -2.01 16.73 -7.20
CA CYS A 48 -1.62 16.93 -8.60
C CYS A 48 -1.97 15.67 -9.41
N ASP A 49 -2.11 15.82 -10.72
CA ASP A 49 -2.20 14.66 -11.60
C ASP A 49 -0.90 13.84 -11.55
N ALA A 50 -1.05 12.54 -11.34
CA ALA A 50 0.01 11.55 -11.33
C ALA A 50 -0.46 10.32 -12.13
N PRO A 51 -0.49 10.44 -13.48
CA PRO A 51 -1.08 9.43 -14.35
C PRO A 51 -0.20 8.19 -14.50
N LYS A 52 -0.79 7.11 -15.01
CA LYS A 52 -0.15 5.81 -15.19
C LYS A 52 1.16 5.87 -15.99
N GLU A 53 1.26 6.75 -16.97
CA GLU A 53 2.46 6.91 -17.80
C GLU A 53 3.67 7.32 -16.95
N LYS A 54 3.46 8.19 -15.97
CA LYS A 54 4.50 8.61 -15.02
C LYS A 54 4.85 7.49 -14.04
N LEU A 55 3.85 6.75 -13.54
CA LEU A 55 4.07 5.59 -12.68
C LEU A 55 4.91 4.52 -13.40
N PHE A 56 4.58 4.20 -14.64
CA PHE A 56 5.30 3.18 -15.38
C PHE A 56 6.73 3.61 -15.72
N ALA A 57 6.92 4.88 -16.08
CA ALA A 57 8.25 5.43 -16.30
C ALA A 57 9.11 5.38 -15.02
N LEU A 58 8.52 5.71 -13.86
CA LEU A 58 9.21 5.61 -12.57
C LEU A 58 9.56 4.16 -12.22
N ARG A 59 8.62 3.22 -12.37
CA ARG A 59 8.86 1.78 -12.18
C ARG A 59 10.09 1.31 -12.95
N ASP A 60 10.11 1.61 -14.26
CA ASP A 60 11.19 1.19 -15.15
C ASP A 60 12.53 1.88 -14.78
N PHE A 61 12.47 3.16 -14.39
CA PHE A 61 13.63 3.91 -13.91
C PHE A 61 14.23 3.33 -12.61
N LEU A 62 13.37 2.90 -11.68
CA LEU A 62 13.79 2.30 -10.40
C LEU A 62 14.27 0.84 -10.56
N GLY A 63 14.07 0.23 -11.73
CA GLY A 63 14.46 -1.16 -12.01
C GLY A 63 13.48 -2.18 -11.42
N LEU A 64 12.20 -1.80 -11.31
CA LEU A 64 11.10 -2.67 -10.90
C LEU A 64 10.34 -3.18 -12.14
N ASP A 65 9.71 -4.34 -12.06
CA ASP A 65 9.05 -4.98 -13.21
C ASP A 65 7.53 -4.85 -13.17
N LYS A 66 6.94 -4.74 -11.98
CA LYS A 66 5.49 -4.80 -11.75
C LYS A 66 5.03 -3.78 -10.72
N ASN A 67 3.72 -3.50 -10.73
CA ASN A 67 3.07 -2.60 -9.77
C ASN A 67 1.84 -3.25 -9.14
N VAL A 68 1.56 -2.91 -7.89
CA VAL A 68 0.22 -3.04 -7.30
C VAL A 68 -0.33 -1.64 -7.07
N ILE A 69 -1.36 -1.30 -7.85
CA ILE A 69 -1.98 0.03 -7.83
C ILE A 69 -3.12 0.00 -6.82
N VAL A 70 -2.97 0.76 -5.75
CA VAL A 70 -3.99 0.89 -4.70
C VAL A 70 -4.86 2.11 -5.00
N GLN A 71 -6.18 1.92 -4.96
CA GLN A 71 -7.13 3.02 -5.19
C GLN A 71 -6.87 4.18 -4.24
N ALA A 72 -6.74 5.37 -4.81
CA ALA A 72 -6.48 6.59 -4.07
C ALA A 72 -7.76 7.17 -3.46
N SER A 73 -7.70 7.65 -2.22
CA SER A 73 -8.87 8.23 -1.53
C SER A 73 -9.43 9.49 -2.22
N CYS A 74 -8.62 10.19 -3.01
CA CYS A 74 -9.09 11.36 -3.80
C CYS A 74 -10.06 10.99 -4.93
N HIS A 75 -10.03 9.74 -5.43
CA HIS A 75 -11.01 9.20 -6.37
C HIS A 75 -12.17 8.47 -5.69
N SER A 76 -12.07 8.24 -4.37
CA SER A 76 -13.10 7.51 -3.61
C SER A 76 -13.46 6.18 -4.30
N LYS A 77 -14.73 5.93 -4.56
CA LYS A 77 -15.25 4.69 -5.16
C LYS A 77 -15.13 4.62 -6.69
N ASP A 78 -14.65 5.67 -7.33
CA ASP A 78 -14.42 5.66 -8.78
C ASP A 78 -13.07 5.00 -9.13
N ASN A 79 -13.09 3.70 -9.33
CA ASN A 79 -11.90 2.90 -9.63
C ASN A 79 -11.43 2.98 -11.09
N ARG A 80 -12.06 3.80 -11.95
CA ARG A 80 -11.77 3.83 -13.41
C ARG A 80 -10.34 4.22 -13.73
N ALA A 81 -9.74 5.17 -13.00
CA ALA A 81 -8.34 5.56 -13.21
C ALA A 81 -7.37 4.41 -12.93
N MET A 82 -7.63 3.65 -11.86
CA MET A 82 -6.86 2.46 -11.53
C MET A 82 -7.04 1.38 -12.60
N VAL A 83 -8.27 1.06 -13.00
CA VAL A 83 -8.54 0.01 -14.00
C VAL A 83 -7.92 0.38 -15.35
N ASP A 84 -8.03 1.63 -15.81
CA ASP A 84 -7.35 2.11 -17.02
C ASP A 84 -5.82 1.90 -16.97
N ALA A 85 -5.23 2.00 -15.78
CA ALA A 85 -3.81 1.69 -15.60
C ALA A 85 -3.52 0.18 -15.61
N LEU A 86 -4.40 -0.65 -15.03
CA LEU A 86 -4.26 -2.11 -15.07
C LEU A 86 -4.33 -2.63 -16.51
N ASP A 87 -5.29 -2.16 -17.30
CA ASP A 87 -5.46 -2.55 -18.72
C ASP A 87 -4.21 -2.16 -19.53
N ALA A 88 -3.69 -0.95 -19.32
CA ALA A 88 -2.49 -0.46 -20.02
C ALA A 88 -1.20 -1.20 -19.60
N ALA A 89 -1.16 -1.80 -18.42
CA ALA A 89 0.02 -2.49 -17.91
C ALA A 89 0.26 -3.89 -18.53
N ASN A 90 -0.66 -4.42 -19.33
CA ASN A 90 -0.53 -5.71 -20.01
C ASN A 90 -0.09 -6.85 -19.06
N GLY A 91 -0.79 -7.00 -17.92
CA GLY A 91 -0.53 -8.02 -16.91
C GLY A 91 0.61 -7.71 -15.93
N LYS A 92 1.34 -6.61 -16.13
CA LYS A 92 2.39 -6.14 -15.19
C LYS A 92 1.86 -5.37 -13.99
N ALA A 93 0.56 -5.16 -13.89
CA ALA A 93 -0.02 -4.52 -12.71
C ALA A 93 -1.23 -5.31 -12.18
N LYS A 94 -1.46 -5.18 -10.88
CA LYS A 94 -2.63 -5.64 -10.15
C LYS A 94 -3.22 -4.50 -9.35
N GLY A 95 -4.50 -4.63 -8.93
CA GLY A 95 -5.23 -3.55 -8.27
C GLY A 95 -5.71 -3.91 -6.86
N VAL A 96 -5.83 -2.87 -6.02
CA VAL A 96 -6.59 -2.90 -4.77
C VAL A 96 -7.63 -1.79 -4.84
N ALA A 97 -8.91 -2.16 -4.91
CA ALA A 97 -10.02 -1.24 -5.09
C ALA A 97 -10.46 -0.57 -3.77
N PHE A 98 -11.23 0.50 -3.89
CA PHE A 98 -12.07 1.03 -2.82
C PHE A 98 -13.52 0.97 -3.28
N VAL A 99 -14.38 0.29 -2.53
CA VAL A 99 -15.80 0.10 -2.87
C VAL A 99 -16.69 0.41 -1.69
N GLY A 100 -17.92 0.80 -1.98
CA GLY A 100 -19.00 0.92 -0.99
C GLY A 100 -19.92 -0.30 -0.98
N GLU A 101 -20.91 -0.28 -0.09
CA GLU A 101 -21.90 -1.36 0.00
C GLU A 101 -22.76 -1.48 -1.27
N GLU A 102 -22.96 -0.36 -1.97
CA GLU A 102 -23.71 -0.24 -3.21
C GLU A 102 -23.05 -0.85 -4.43
N VAL A 103 -21.77 -1.26 -4.36
CA VAL A 103 -21.05 -1.85 -5.50
C VAL A 103 -21.84 -3.05 -6.05
N THR A 104 -22.03 -3.08 -7.36
CA THR A 104 -22.74 -4.18 -8.04
C THR A 104 -21.81 -5.38 -8.27
N ASP A 105 -22.40 -6.55 -8.51
CA ASP A 105 -21.61 -7.74 -8.87
C ASP A 105 -20.97 -7.58 -10.26
N ASP A 106 -21.61 -6.84 -11.19
CA ASP A 106 -21.04 -6.53 -12.50
C ASP A 106 -19.80 -5.64 -12.37
N GLU A 107 -19.82 -4.64 -11.47
CA GLU A 107 -18.65 -3.80 -11.19
C GLU A 107 -17.52 -4.61 -10.54
N LEU A 108 -17.83 -5.50 -9.61
CA LEU A 108 -16.84 -6.39 -9.01
C LEU A 108 -16.22 -7.32 -10.05
N ASN A 109 -17.02 -7.92 -10.91
CA ASN A 109 -16.56 -8.79 -11.99
C ASN A 109 -15.71 -8.03 -13.01
N TRP A 110 -16.08 -6.81 -13.38
CA TRP A 110 -15.30 -5.94 -14.25
C TRP A 110 -13.92 -5.65 -13.65
N MET A 111 -13.86 -5.28 -12.37
CA MET A 111 -12.60 -5.05 -11.68
C MET A 111 -11.75 -6.32 -11.55
N ASP A 112 -12.37 -7.46 -11.28
CA ASP A 112 -11.67 -8.75 -11.19
C ASP A 112 -11.00 -9.15 -12.51
N GLN A 113 -11.73 -9.01 -13.62
CA GLN A 113 -11.21 -9.26 -14.98
C GLN A 113 -10.06 -8.32 -15.34
N ALA A 114 -10.10 -7.07 -14.88
CA ALA A 114 -9.03 -6.11 -15.07
C ALA A 114 -7.78 -6.42 -14.20
N GLY A 115 -7.91 -7.29 -13.20
CA GLY A 115 -6.79 -7.71 -12.34
C GLY A 115 -6.77 -7.11 -10.94
N VAL A 116 -7.91 -6.62 -10.45
CA VAL A 116 -8.06 -6.28 -9.02
C VAL A 116 -8.03 -7.57 -8.20
N ARG A 117 -7.32 -7.53 -7.06
CA ARG A 117 -7.13 -8.68 -6.17
C ARG A 117 -7.39 -8.37 -4.71
N GLY A 118 -7.89 -7.19 -4.41
CA GLY A 118 -8.25 -6.81 -3.05
C GLY A 118 -9.05 -5.54 -2.96
N VAL A 119 -9.55 -5.25 -1.76
CA VAL A 119 -10.18 -3.97 -1.39
C VAL A 119 -9.47 -3.37 -0.20
N ARG A 120 -9.45 -2.02 -0.12
CA ARG A 120 -8.86 -1.32 1.02
C ARG A 120 -9.94 -0.76 1.94
N PHE A 121 -9.83 -1.10 3.24
CA PHE A 121 -10.57 -0.49 4.33
C PHE A 121 -9.69 0.54 5.03
N ASN A 122 -10.10 1.79 5.02
CA ASN A 122 -9.34 2.88 5.58
C ASN A 122 -9.99 3.36 6.88
N PHE A 123 -9.23 3.31 7.98
CA PHE A 123 -9.69 3.72 9.32
C PHE A 123 -9.18 5.11 9.73
N LEU A 124 -8.43 5.79 8.84
CA LEU A 124 -7.92 7.13 9.11
C LEU A 124 -8.99 8.19 8.84
N LYS A 125 -9.64 8.67 9.87
CA LYS A 125 -10.72 9.68 9.80
C LYS A 125 -10.34 10.97 9.06
N ARG A 126 -9.04 11.29 9.01
CA ARG A 126 -8.53 12.45 8.26
C ARG A 126 -8.53 12.26 6.74
N LEU A 127 -8.66 11.03 6.26
CA LEU A 127 -8.58 10.68 4.84
C LEU A 127 -9.93 10.27 4.25
N VAL A 128 -10.77 9.63 5.05
CA VAL A 128 -12.08 9.10 4.63
C VAL A 128 -13.12 9.32 5.73
N ASP A 129 -14.39 9.28 5.33
CA ASP A 129 -15.47 9.23 6.28
C ASP A 129 -15.63 7.81 6.87
N PHE A 130 -16.16 7.74 8.08
CA PHE A 130 -16.34 6.48 8.78
C PHE A 130 -17.31 5.57 8.04
N THR A 131 -16.91 4.32 7.83
CA THR A 131 -17.78 3.24 7.33
C THR A 131 -18.05 2.27 8.48
N PRO A 132 -19.32 1.95 8.81
CA PRO A 132 -19.65 0.99 9.86
C PRO A 132 -19.02 -0.38 9.64
N ARG A 133 -18.58 -1.05 10.71
CA ARG A 133 -17.89 -2.34 10.63
C ARG A 133 -18.74 -3.45 10.04
N ASP A 134 -20.04 -3.42 10.27
CA ASP A 134 -20.99 -4.38 9.68
C ASP A 134 -21.10 -4.21 8.16
N VAL A 135 -21.04 -2.96 7.65
CA VAL A 135 -20.94 -2.68 6.21
C VAL A 135 -19.63 -3.24 5.63
N LEU A 136 -18.50 -2.98 6.30
CA LEU A 136 -17.20 -3.52 5.88
C LEU A 136 -17.19 -5.06 5.89
N ALA A 137 -17.84 -5.68 6.88
CA ALA A 137 -17.97 -7.15 6.96
C ALA A 137 -18.80 -7.71 5.79
N ARG A 138 -19.89 -7.02 5.39
CA ARG A 138 -20.69 -7.42 4.21
C ARG A 138 -19.89 -7.29 2.91
N ILE A 139 -19.10 -6.23 2.75
CA ILE A 139 -18.18 -6.07 1.61
C ILE A 139 -17.15 -7.21 1.62
N ALA A 140 -16.53 -7.50 2.78
CA ALA A 140 -15.54 -8.56 2.94
C ALA A 140 -16.08 -9.92 2.50
N ALA A 141 -17.31 -10.26 2.90
CA ALA A 141 -17.98 -11.51 2.51
C ALA A 141 -18.26 -11.62 1.00
N ARG A 142 -18.49 -10.47 0.32
CA ARG A 142 -18.68 -10.45 -1.13
C ARG A 142 -17.38 -10.65 -1.88
N VAL A 143 -16.33 -9.91 -1.52
CA VAL A 143 -15.04 -9.97 -2.21
C VAL A 143 -14.27 -11.27 -1.93
N GLN A 144 -14.54 -11.94 -0.81
CA GLN A 144 -14.04 -13.29 -0.53
C GLN A 144 -14.41 -14.29 -1.65
N LYS A 145 -15.60 -14.18 -2.22
CA LYS A 145 -16.06 -15.09 -3.31
C LYS A 145 -15.22 -14.95 -4.57
N LEU A 146 -14.54 -13.82 -4.74
CA LEU A 146 -13.62 -13.55 -5.84
C LEU A 146 -12.16 -13.91 -5.49
N GLY A 147 -11.91 -14.39 -4.28
CA GLY A 147 -10.56 -14.64 -3.78
C GLY A 147 -9.77 -13.38 -3.44
N TRP A 148 -10.43 -12.22 -3.35
CA TRP A 148 -9.73 -10.97 -3.02
C TRP A 148 -9.37 -10.91 -1.54
N HIS A 149 -8.24 -10.28 -1.26
CA HIS A 149 -7.80 -9.95 0.10
C HIS A 149 -8.29 -8.57 0.54
N ILE A 150 -8.13 -8.28 1.83
CA ILE A 150 -8.50 -7.00 2.42
C ILE A 150 -7.24 -6.28 2.89
N VAL A 151 -7.02 -5.07 2.38
CA VAL A 151 -5.98 -4.17 2.86
C VAL A 151 -6.58 -3.28 3.95
N VAL A 152 -5.93 -3.16 5.10
CA VAL A 152 -6.36 -2.31 6.22
C VAL A 152 -5.33 -1.20 6.46
N TYR A 153 -5.81 0.04 6.52
CA TYR A 153 -4.98 1.19 6.83
C TYR A 153 -5.44 1.86 8.14
N PHE A 154 -4.59 1.81 9.15
CA PHE A 154 -4.84 2.33 10.49
C PHE A 154 -3.55 2.87 11.11
N GLU A 155 -3.63 3.52 12.26
CA GLU A 155 -2.48 3.92 13.07
C GLU A 155 -2.35 2.97 14.28
N MET A 156 -1.11 2.61 14.64
CA MET A 156 -0.81 1.56 15.64
C MET A 156 -1.57 1.73 16.98
N PRO A 157 -1.78 2.95 17.51
CA PRO A 157 -2.56 3.14 18.74
C PRO A 157 -4.01 2.65 18.64
N ASP A 158 -4.59 2.58 17.42
CA ASP A 158 -5.97 2.15 17.22
C ASP A 158 -6.11 0.61 17.13
N LEU A 159 -5.00 -0.12 17.03
CA LEU A 159 -5.00 -1.58 16.89
C LEU A 159 -5.81 -2.30 17.99
N PRO A 160 -5.73 -1.93 19.29
CA PRO A 160 -6.51 -2.59 20.33
C PRO A 160 -8.02 -2.58 20.10
N GLU A 161 -8.55 -1.53 19.45
CA GLU A 161 -9.99 -1.42 19.12
C GLU A 161 -10.36 -2.12 17.83
N LEU A 162 -9.40 -2.36 16.93
CA LEU A 162 -9.61 -2.89 15.58
C LEU A 162 -9.31 -4.37 15.45
N GLU A 163 -8.52 -4.94 16.36
CA GLU A 163 -7.98 -6.30 16.28
C GLU A 163 -9.07 -7.36 16.14
N ASP A 164 -10.12 -7.31 16.96
CA ASP A 164 -11.23 -8.26 16.88
C ASP A 164 -11.94 -8.21 15.53
N PHE A 165 -12.12 -7.01 14.99
CA PHE A 165 -12.69 -6.85 13.65
C PHE A 165 -11.75 -7.39 12.58
N PHE A 166 -10.48 -7.08 12.63
CA PHE A 166 -9.51 -7.56 11.62
C PHE A 166 -9.38 -9.09 11.63
N THR A 167 -9.37 -9.70 12.81
CA THR A 167 -9.29 -11.17 12.95
C THR A 167 -10.56 -11.89 12.51
N SER A 168 -11.70 -11.19 12.50
CA SER A 168 -12.98 -11.73 12.00
C SER A 168 -13.10 -11.71 10.46
N LEU A 169 -12.20 -11.01 9.76
CA LEU A 169 -12.27 -10.90 8.30
C LEU A 169 -11.99 -12.25 7.62
N PRO A 170 -12.78 -12.63 6.59
CA PRO A 170 -12.81 -14.00 6.08
C PRO A 170 -11.71 -14.32 5.06
N THR A 171 -10.79 -13.38 4.79
CA THR A 171 -9.74 -13.52 3.78
C THR A 171 -8.36 -13.16 4.36
N ALA A 172 -7.32 -13.12 3.53
CA ALA A 172 -6.05 -12.54 3.92
C ALA A 172 -6.22 -11.04 4.25
N VAL A 173 -5.55 -10.59 5.30
CA VAL A 173 -5.55 -9.19 5.76
C VAL A 173 -4.17 -8.60 5.56
N VAL A 174 -4.06 -7.54 4.78
CA VAL A 174 -2.79 -6.89 4.45
C VAL A 174 -2.73 -5.53 5.16
N VAL A 175 -1.82 -5.39 6.10
CA VAL A 175 -1.64 -4.15 6.87
C VAL A 175 -0.79 -3.15 6.08
N ASP A 176 -1.33 -1.95 5.80
CA ASP A 176 -0.59 -0.87 5.15
C ASP A 176 0.46 -0.26 6.11
N HIS A 177 1.63 0.07 5.56
CA HIS A 177 2.65 0.93 6.17
C HIS A 177 3.07 0.51 7.60
N MET A 178 3.25 -0.80 7.82
CA MET A 178 3.65 -1.37 9.12
C MET A 178 2.71 -1.02 10.28
N GLY A 179 1.44 -0.65 10.00
CA GLY A 179 0.51 -0.11 11.00
C GLY A 179 0.92 1.27 11.53
N THR A 180 1.82 1.96 10.85
CA THR A 180 2.29 3.32 11.17
C THR A 180 2.83 3.44 12.62
N PRO A 181 3.90 2.72 12.98
CA PRO A 181 4.47 2.79 14.33
C PRO A 181 5.07 4.16 14.63
N ASP A 182 5.02 4.57 15.90
CA ASP A 182 5.74 5.76 16.39
C ASP A 182 7.20 5.40 16.68
N VAL A 183 8.13 5.84 15.82
CA VAL A 183 9.55 5.53 15.95
C VAL A 183 10.18 6.06 17.25
N LYS A 184 9.60 7.11 17.88
CA LYS A 184 10.08 7.64 19.18
C LYS A 184 9.95 6.64 20.31
N LYS A 185 8.99 5.71 20.20
CA LYS A 185 8.75 4.69 21.21
C LYS A 185 9.73 3.52 21.14
N GLY A 186 10.44 3.37 20.00
CA GLY A 186 11.35 2.25 19.76
C GLY A 186 10.63 0.96 19.32
N VAL A 187 11.40 0.05 18.71
CA VAL A 187 10.87 -1.20 18.09
C VAL A 187 10.27 -2.15 19.14
N ASP A 188 10.81 -2.16 20.37
CA ASP A 188 10.36 -3.05 21.46
C ASP A 188 9.13 -2.53 22.22
N HIS A 189 8.55 -1.40 21.82
CA HIS A 189 7.39 -0.84 22.48
C HIS A 189 6.19 -1.83 22.47
N PRO A 190 5.38 -1.89 23.54
CA PRO A 190 4.24 -2.81 23.63
C PRO A 190 3.26 -2.79 22.47
N GLU A 191 3.05 -1.64 21.81
CA GLU A 191 2.21 -1.53 20.60
C GLU A 191 2.77 -2.38 19.46
N ASN A 192 4.08 -2.30 19.20
CA ASN A 192 4.73 -3.10 18.15
C ASN A 192 4.72 -4.59 18.51
N GLN A 193 4.99 -4.92 19.79
CA GLN A 193 4.91 -6.29 20.27
C GLN A 193 3.50 -6.88 20.14
N ARG A 194 2.44 -6.07 20.35
CA ARG A 194 1.06 -6.50 20.11
C ARG A 194 0.83 -6.84 18.65
N PHE A 195 1.31 -6.00 17.73
CA PHE A 195 1.19 -6.25 16.30
C PHE A 195 1.94 -7.51 15.87
N HIS A 196 3.15 -7.74 16.37
CA HIS A 196 3.89 -8.98 16.11
C HIS A 196 3.14 -10.22 16.63
N LYS A 197 2.58 -10.16 17.85
CA LYS A 197 1.76 -11.25 18.41
C LYS A 197 0.51 -11.53 17.57
N LEU A 198 -0.16 -10.49 17.06
CA LEU A 198 -1.29 -10.62 16.15
C LEU A 198 -0.87 -11.38 14.89
N MET A 199 0.23 -11.00 14.25
CA MET A 199 0.74 -11.67 13.06
C MET A 199 1.21 -13.11 13.33
N ASP A 200 1.76 -13.39 14.52
CA ASP A 200 2.13 -14.76 14.93
C ASP A 200 0.91 -15.66 15.10
N ALA A 201 -0.14 -15.14 15.75
CA ALA A 201 -1.37 -15.87 16.00
C ALA A 201 -2.19 -16.13 14.73
N HIS A 202 -2.13 -15.22 13.73
CA HIS A 202 -2.97 -15.23 12.55
C HIS A 202 -2.13 -15.28 11.26
N LYS A 203 -2.00 -16.47 10.67
CA LYS A 203 -1.14 -16.70 9.49
C LYS A 203 -1.68 -16.09 8.18
N ASN A 204 -2.92 -15.62 8.17
CA ASN A 204 -3.53 -14.88 7.08
C ASN A 204 -3.21 -13.37 7.10
N PHE A 205 -2.47 -12.86 8.09
CA PHE A 205 -2.02 -11.46 8.12
C PHE A 205 -0.72 -11.27 7.35
N TRP A 206 -0.71 -10.22 6.56
CA TRP A 206 0.42 -9.72 5.77
C TRP A 206 0.71 -8.29 6.16
N VAL A 207 1.92 -7.80 5.88
CA VAL A 207 2.26 -6.41 6.15
C VAL A 207 3.09 -5.80 5.04
N LYS A 208 2.81 -4.53 4.71
CA LYS A 208 3.60 -3.71 3.79
C LYS A 208 4.66 -2.94 4.54
N VAL A 209 5.93 -3.21 4.25
CA VAL A 209 7.09 -2.48 4.76
C VAL A 209 7.33 -1.27 3.84
N THR A 210 6.51 -0.23 4.03
CA THR A 210 6.42 0.95 3.16
C THR A 210 6.39 2.23 3.98
N CYS A 211 6.54 3.38 3.33
CA CYS A 211 6.43 4.72 3.90
C CYS A 211 7.40 5.05 5.05
N PRO A 212 8.70 4.70 4.98
CA PRO A 212 9.62 5.14 6.01
C PRO A 212 9.68 6.67 6.14
N GLU A 213 9.47 7.40 5.05
CA GLU A 213 9.46 8.87 5.00
C GLU A 213 8.37 9.53 5.84
N ARG A 214 7.25 8.81 6.09
CA ARG A 214 6.15 9.33 6.92
C ARG A 214 6.42 9.15 8.42
N MET A 215 7.18 8.12 8.78
CA MET A 215 7.45 7.74 10.17
C MET A 215 8.77 8.33 10.67
N SER A 216 9.74 8.53 9.77
CA SER A 216 11.07 9.01 10.13
C SER A 216 11.06 10.41 10.73
N ILE A 217 11.82 10.57 11.79
CA ILE A 217 12.14 11.85 12.42
C ILE A 217 13.45 12.42 11.86
N ALA A 218 14.39 11.51 11.55
CA ALA A 218 15.71 11.86 11.08
C ALA A 218 15.74 12.25 9.59
N GLY A 219 14.72 11.84 8.82
CA GLY A 219 14.70 11.99 7.37
C GLY A 219 15.54 10.91 6.65
N PRO A 220 15.78 11.08 5.34
CA PRO A 220 16.56 10.10 4.59
C PRO A 220 18.00 10.01 5.13
N PRO A 221 18.58 8.83 5.18
CA PRO A 221 18.16 7.58 4.57
C PRO A 221 17.28 6.66 5.46
N TYR A 222 16.49 7.22 6.39
CA TYR A 222 15.45 6.57 7.21
C TYR A 222 15.99 5.48 8.17
N ASP A 223 17.18 5.68 8.73
CA ASP A 223 17.84 4.72 9.61
C ASP A 223 17.07 4.47 10.92
N ASP A 224 16.31 5.48 11.37
CA ASP A 224 15.47 5.39 12.55
C ASP A 224 14.22 4.52 12.36
N VAL A 225 13.77 4.30 11.12
CA VAL A 225 12.64 3.43 10.77
C VAL A 225 13.10 2.01 10.43
N ALA A 226 14.33 1.85 9.95
CA ALA A 226 14.85 0.56 9.48
C ALA A 226 14.71 -0.60 10.50
N PRO A 227 14.92 -0.42 11.81
CA PRO A 227 14.71 -1.49 12.80
C PRO A 227 13.31 -2.08 12.79
N PHE A 228 12.26 -1.25 12.58
CA PHE A 228 10.86 -1.71 12.54
C PHE A 228 10.59 -2.59 11.31
N GLY A 229 10.99 -2.12 10.14
CA GLY A 229 10.85 -2.90 8.91
C GLY A 229 11.67 -4.18 8.94
N ARG A 230 12.91 -4.13 9.44
CA ARG A 230 13.78 -5.30 9.58
C ARG A 230 13.17 -6.36 10.51
N ALA A 231 12.65 -5.95 11.69
CA ALA A 231 12.02 -6.89 12.61
C ALA A 231 10.85 -7.65 11.95
N LEU A 232 10.04 -6.97 11.14
CA LEU A 232 8.95 -7.59 10.39
C LEU A 232 9.47 -8.54 9.30
N VAL A 233 10.47 -8.12 8.52
CA VAL A 233 11.03 -8.93 7.41
C VAL A 233 11.73 -10.18 7.93
N GLU A 234 12.51 -10.08 9.00
CA GLU A 234 13.23 -11.22 9.58
C GLU A 234 12.30 -12.20 10.30
N HIS A 235 11.25 -11.70 10.95
CA HIS A 235 10.32 -12.55 11.70
C HIS A 235 9.22 -13.17 10.81
N PHE A 236 8.76 -12.45 9.78
CA PHE A 236 7.66 -12.88 8.88
C PHE A 236 8.09 -12.88 7.40
N PRO A 237 9.20 -13.54 7.03
CA PRO A 237 9.78 -13.42 5.69
C PRO A 237 8.86 -13.86 4.55
N ASP A 238 7.85 -14.65 4.85
CA ASP A 238 6.84 -15.15 3.90
C ASP A 238 5.59 -14.28 3.77
N ARG A 239 5.43 -13.22 4.58
CA ARG A 239 4.19 -12.43 4.66
C ARG A 239 4.44 -10.91 4.67
N VAL A 240 5.58 -10.50 4.17
CA VAL A 240 5.96 -9.09 4.00
C VAL A 240 6.06 -8.74 2.53
N ILE A 241 5.65 -7.53 2.18
CA ILE A 241 5.78 -6.95 0.84
C ILE A 241 6.23 -5.50 0.94
N TRP A 242 6.80 -4.95 -0.13
CA TRP A 242 7.32 -3.59 -0.17
C TRP A 242 6.72 -2.77 -1.31
N GLY A 243 6.69 -1.46 -1.19
CA GLY A 243 6.28 -0.54 -2.25
C GLY A 243 6.68 0.90 -1.97
N THR A 244 6.64 1.73 -2.99
CA THR A 244 7.05 3.13 -2.95
C THR A 244 6.05 4.04 -2.24
N ASP A 245 4.76 3.74 -2.35
CA ASP A 245 3.65 4.65 -2.06
C ASP A 245 3.60 5.88 -3.01
N TRP A 246 4.31 5.81 -4.17
CA TRP A 246 4.21 6.88 -5.15
C TRP A 246 2.74 7.16 -5.54
N PRO A 247 2.31 8.41 -5.68
CA PRO A 247 3.03 9.68 -5.63
C PRO A 247 3.02 10.36 -4.24
N HIS A 248 3.03 9.60 -3.14
CA HIS A 248 3.19 10.06 -1.75
C HIS A 248 2.08 11.01 -1.27
N PRO A 249 0.81 10.61 -1.23
CA PRO A 249 -0.34 11.51 -1.08
C PRO A 249 -0.42 12.28 0.24
N ASN A 250 0.24 11.88 1.28
CA ASN A 250 0.12 12.46 2.62
C ASN A 250 1.43 13.03 3.17
N VAL A 251 2.35 13.37 2.29
CA VAL A 251 3.63 14.00 2.66
C VAL A 251 3.41 15.42 3.18
N LYS A 252 4.13 15.79 4.25
CA LYS A 252 3.95 17.07 4.95
C LYS A 252 5.12 18.04 4.82
N LYS A 253 6.29 17.57 4.40
CA LYS A 253 7.53 18.40 4.35
C LYS A 253 8.10 18.47 2.95
N GLU A 254 8.66 17.39 2.47
CA GLU A 254 9.36 17.29 1.19
C GLU A 254 8.87 16.07 0.44
N ALA A 255 8.85 16.14 -0.90
CA ALA A 255 8.58 14.98 -1.72
C ALA A 255 9.69 13.94 -1.51
N PRO A 256 9.36 12.70 -1.15
CA PRO A 256 10.35 11.65 -1.02
C PRO A 256 11.08 11.42 -2.35
N ASP A 257 12.38 11.10 -2.26
CA ASP A 257 13.14 10.61 -3.40
C ASP A 257 12.95 9.09 -3.52
N ASP A 258 12.25 8.65 -4.55
CA ASP A 258 11.93 7.23 -4.77
C ASP A 258 13.18 6.36 -4.94
N GLY A 259 14.29 6.92 -5.45
CA GLY A 259 15.57 6.20 -5.50
C GLY A 259 16.12 5.87 -4.12
N LEU A 260 15.96 6.78 -3.15
CA LEU A 260 16.35 6.52 -1.76
C LEU A 260 15.41 5.51 -1.06
N LEU A 261 14.13 5.44 -1.46
CA LEU A 261 13.22 4.41 -0.97
C LEU A 261 13.62 3.01 -1.46
N VAL A 262 14.12 2.91 -2.70
CA VAL A 262 14.71 1.65 -3.20
C VAL A 262 16.02 1.32 -2.49
N ASP A 263 16.87 2.30 -2.23
CA ASP A 263 18.11 2.13 -1.45
C ASP A 263 17.88 1.78 0.03
N TYR A 264 16.67 1.98 0.54
CA TYR A 264 16.28 1.57 1.88
C TYR A 264 16.06 0.05 2.00
N ILE A 265 15.73 -0.66 0.90
CA ILE A 265 15.42 -2.09 0.89
C ILE A 265 16.48 -2.95 1.58
N PRO A 266 17.80 -2.83 1.28
CA PRO A 266 18.83 -3.62 1.96
C PRO A 266 18.91 -3.39 3.47
N LYS A 267 18.41 -2.27 3.99
CA LYS A 267 18.39 -1.99 5.42
C LYS A 267 17.36 -2.82 6.16
N VAL A 268 16.22 -3.09 5.53
CA VAL A 268 15.13 -3.91 6.10
C VAL A 268 15.23 -5.38 5.68
N ALA A 269 15.81 -5.68 4.53
CA ALA A 269 16.02 -7.01 3.99
C ALA A 269 17.52 -7.24 3.72
N PRO A 270 18.32 -7.59 4.74
CA PRO A 270 19.79 -7.57 4.64
C PRO A 270 20.40 -8.71 3.79
N THR A 271 19.61 -9.71 3.41
CA THR A 271 20.09 -10.83 2.59
C THR A 271 19.36 -10.91 1.25
N ALA A 272 20.02 -11.46 0.23
CA ALA A 272 19.41 -11.66 -1.09
C ALA A 272 18.12 -12.51 -1.02
N ALA A 273 18.06 -13.51 -0.13
CA ALA A 273 16.88 -14.33 0.06
C ALA A 273 15.69 -13.53 0.62
N LEU A 274 15.92 -12.66 1.61
CA LEU A 274 14.88 -11.77 2.15
C LEU A 274 14.43 -10.73 1.13
N GLN A 275 15.35 -10.19 0.32
CA GLN A 275 15.02 -9.27 -0.77
C GLN A 275 14.18 -9.94 -1.85
N GLN A 276 14.53 -11.17 -2.23
CA GLN A 276 13.77 -11.98 -3.18
C GLN A 276 12.35 -12.24 -2.64
N ALA A 277 12.21 -12.67 -1.39
CA ALA A 277 10.92 -12.91 -0.76
C ALA A 277 10.08 -11.62 -0.71
N LEU A 278 10.65 -10.51 -0.21
CA LEU A 278 9.98 -9.23 -0.03
C LEU A 278 9.48 -8.63 -1.35
N LEU A 279 10.30 -8.70 -2.40
CA LEU A 279 10.08 -7.98 -3.65
C LEU A 279 9.45 -8.83 -4.75
N VAL A 280 9.62 -10.15 -4.71
CA VAL A 280 9.19 -11.04 -5.81
C VAL A 280 8.23 -12.12 -5.32
N ASP A 281 8.70 -13.04 -4.47
CA ASP A 281 7.95 -14.27 -4.19
C ASP A 281 6.63 -13.98 -3.46
N ASN A 282 6.68 -13.12 -2.45
CA ASN A 282 5.50 -12.77 -1.66
C ASN A 282 4.45 -11.97 -2.47
N PRO A 283 4.79 -10.87 -3.16
CA PRO A 283 3.80 -10.17 -3.96
C PRO A 283 3.28 -11.02 -5.12
N MET A 284 4.11 -11.88 -5.73
CA MET A 284 3.64 -12.81 -6.77
C MET A 284 2.62 -13.79 -6.22
N ARG A 285 2.85 -14.34 -5.02
CA ARG A 285 1.90 -15.25 -4.36
C ARG A 285 0.60 -14.56 -3.95
N LEU A 286 0.66 -13.28 -3.51
CA LEU A 286 -0.53 -12.57 -3.04
C LEU A 286 -1.40 -12.02 -4.18
N TYR A 287 -0.79 -11.60 -5.28
CA TYR A 287 -1.48 -10.84 -6.34
C TYR A 287 -1.57 -11.54 -7.70
N TRP A 288 -0.65 -12.49 -8.00
CA TRP A 288 -0.59 -13.17 -9.32
C TRP A 288 -0.83 -14.67 -9.26
N SER A 289 -1.14 -15.23 -8.05
CA SER A 289 -1.54 -16.64 -7.90
C SER A 289 -2.94 -16.91 -8.43
#